data_c371e0aff90b90c39aca9c393b6b5702
#
_entry.id   c371e0aff90b90c39aca9c393b6b5702
#
_cell.length_a   1.000
_cell.length_b   1.000
_cell.length_c   1.000
_cell.angle_alpha   90.00
_cell.angle_beta   90.00
_cell.angle_gamma   90.00
#
_symmetry.space_group_name_H-M   'P 1'
#
loop_
_entity.id
_entity.type
_entity.pdbx_description
1 polymer ?
#
loop_
_entity_poly.entity_id
_entity_poly.type
_entity_poly.pdbx_seq_one_letter_code
_entity_poly.pdbx_strand_id
1 'polypeptide(L)'
;MVDSITSSAAALKRYGLVALAFLHIAVGRGLHGTFGVFFVAMLDAFGWSRATTAGAISLAIIFEGACLPWAGGLIDRIGGRKTLTLGGLVLFIGLGFASTISSIWQFYFWIGIVSAAGIALIGMVPHVAIITRNFPDRKGTALGIAWAGGGVGIVLLVPVTQLMIDKWGWSPAYIGLAAITSLLVIPPVLYFLPRDAQAGEPQAQQASSDEKNVVDTDWTVKRA
;
A
#
# COMPACT_ATOMS: atom_id res chain seq x y z
N MET A 1 37.68 6.84 9.24
CA MET A 1 37.19 5.45 9.23
C MET A 1 35.81 5.33 9.87
N VAL A 2 35.50 6.05 10.97
CA VAL A 2 34.17 6.06 11.61
C VAL A 2 33.12 6.74 10.73
N ASP A 3 33.46 7.85 10.06
CA ASP A 3 32.53 8.60 9.19
C ASP A 3 32.10 7.82 7.93
N SER A 4 32.94 6.93 7.41
CA SER A 4 32.61 6.09 6.26
C SER A 4 31.61 4.98 6.62
N ILE A 5 31.66 4.45 7.84
CA ILE A 5 30.76 3.41 8.33
C ILE A 5 29.37 3.99 8.62
N THR A 6 29.32 5.18 9.22
CA THR A 6 28.04 5.88 9.50
C THR A 6 27.35 6.32 8.21
N SER A 7 28.10 6.79 7.21
CA SER A 7 27.58 7.13 5.87
C SER A 7 27.03 5.90 5.16
N SER A 8 27.70 4.75 5.23
CA SER A 8 27.25 3.49 4.61
C SER A 8 25.96 2.95 5.26
N ALA A 9 25.88 3.00 6.59
CA ALA A 9 24.68 2.55 7.32
C ALA A 9 23.45 3.45 7.06
N ALA A 10 23.66 4.75 6.94
CA ALA A 10 22.61 5.71 6.57
C ALA A 10 22.12 5.49 5.14
N ALA A 11 23.03 5.23 4.19
CA ALA A 11 22.68 4.88 2.82
C ALA A 11 21.88 3.57 2.76
N LEU A 12 22.30 2.54 3.46
CA LEU A 12 21.59 1.25 3.50
C LEU A 12 20.17 1.39 4.05
N LYS A 13 19.96 2.21 5.10
CA LYS A 13 18.62 2.51 5.61
C LYS A 13 17.76 3.24 4.59
N ARG A 14 18.30 4.21 3.87
CA ARG A 14 17.59 4.96 2.82
C ARG A 14 17.14 4.04 1.68
N TYR A 15 18.03 3.20 1.14
CA TYR A 15 17.65 2.24 0.10
C TYR A 15 16.66 1.19 0.61
N GLY A 16 16.75 0.79 1.88
CA GLY A 16 15.78 -0.07 2.54
C GLY A 16 14.35 0.48 2.53
N LEU A 17 14.18 1.81 2.65
CA LEU A 17 12.86 2.44 2.55
C LEU A 17 12.27 2.35 1.13
N VAL A 18 13.11 2.47 0.09
CA VAL A 18 12.65 2.31 -1.30
C VAL A 18 12.28 0.86 -1.58
N ALA A 19 13.09 -0.09 -1.10
CA ALA A 19 12.80 -1.53 -1.21
C ALA A 19 11.51 -1.90 -0.47
N LEU A 20 11.27 -1.32 0.71
CA LEU A 20 10.04 -1.50 1.46
C LEU A 20 8.83 -0.96 0.68
N ALA A 21 8.94 0.22 0.11
CA ALA A 21 7.88 0.81 -0.70
C ALA A 21 7.60 -0.03 -1.95
N PHE A 22 8.65 -0.48 -2.64
CA PHE A 22 8.55 -1.41 -3.78
C PHE A 22 7.76 -2.66 -3.39
N LEU A 23 8.12 -3.30 -2.28
CA LEU A 23 7.49 -4.52 -1.80
C LEU A 23 6.00 -4.30 -1.45
N HIS A 24 5.68 -3.22 -0.75
CA HIS A 24 4.30 -2.94 -0.36
C HIS A 24 3.42 -2.56 -1.55
N ILE A 25 3.95 -1.78 -2.50
CA ILE A 25 3.24 -1.47 -3.74
C ILE A 25 3.06 -2.75 -4.58
N ALA A 26 4.05 -3.65 -4.60
CA ALA A 26 3.94 -4.96 -5.23
C ALA A 26 2.80 -5.79 -4.59
N VAL A 27 2.74 -5.85 -3.26
CA VAL A 27 1.65 -6.54 -2.55
C VAL A 27 0.30 -5.92 -2.87
N GLY A 28 0.12 -4.60 -2.72
CA GLY A 28 -1.16 -3.93 -2.95
C GLY A 28 -1.65 -4.07 -4.39
N ARG A 29 -0.78 -3.82 -5.38
CA ARG A 29 -1.13 -3.97 -6.81
C ARG A 29 -1.31 -5.42 -7.20
N GLY A 30 -0.51 -6.33 -6.64
CA GLY A 30 -0.67 -7.76 -6.83
C GLY A 30 -2.02 -8.26 -6.32
N LEU A 31 -2.46 -7.82 -5.14
CA LEU A 31 -3.79 -8.12 -4.60
C LEU A 31 -4.91 -7.65 -5.52
N HIS A 32 -4.81 -6.46 -6.11
CA HIS A 32 -5.77 -6.02 -7.12
C HIS A 32 -5.80 -6.96 -8.33
N GLY A 33 -4.65 -7.44 -8.78
CA GLY A 33 -4.58 -8.42 -9.87
C GLY A 33 -5.28 -9.73 -9.53
N THR A 34 -5.22 -10.19 -8.27
CA THR A 34 -5.85 -11.44 -7.84
C THR A 34 -7.38 -11.40 -7.84
N PHE A 35 -8.00 -10.20 -7.86
CA PHE A 35 -9.45 -10.08 -7.98
C PHE A 35 -10.02 -10.81 -9.20
N GLY A 36 -9.33 -10.76 -10.36
CA GLY A 36 -9.77 -11.45 -11.56
C GLY A 36 -9.86 -12.96 -11.37
N VAL A 37 -8.90 -13.53 -10.64
CA VAL A 37 -8.83 -14.97 -10.36
C VAL A 37 -9.92 -15.38 -9.37
N PHE A 38 -10.05 -14.67 -8.25
CA PHE A 38 -11.11 -14.92 -7.28
C PHE A 38 -12.50 -14.64 -7.84
N PHE A 39 -12.66 -13.68 -8.75
CA PHE A 39 -13.92 -13.40 -9.40
C PHE A 39 -14.50 -14.64 -10.07
N VAL A 40 -13.70 -15.34 -10.86
CA VAL A 40 -14.12 -16.60 -11.53
C VAL A 40 -14.45 -17.65 -10.48
N ALA A 41 -13.57 -17.86 -9.51
CA ALA A 41 -13.77 -18.85 -8.45
C ALA A 41 -15.05 -18.60 -7.62
N MET A 42 -15.42 -17.34 -7.37
CA MET A 42 -16.66 -16.98 -6.66
C MET A 42 -17.90 -17.23 -7.52
N LEU A 43 -17.84 -16.93 -8.83
CA LEU A 43 -18.95 -17.26 -9.74
C LEU A 43 -19.23 -18.76 -9.75
N ASP A 44 -18.18 -19.57 -9.85
CA ASP A 44 -18.29 -21.03 -9.92
C ASP A 44 -18.76 -21.64 -8.58
N ALA A 45 -18.28 -21.11 -7.44
CA ALA A 45 -18.61 -21.64 -6.13
C ALA A 45 -20.04 -21.29 -5.66
N PHE A 46 -20.52 -20.09 -5.98
CA PHE A 46 -21.79 -19.57 -5.43
C PHE A 46 -22.87 -19.32 -6.46
N GLY A 47 -22.57 -19.39 -7.76
CA GLY A 47 -23.52 -19.12 -8.82
C GLY A 47 -24.02 -17.66 -8.85
N TRP A 48 -23.29 -16.72 -8.25
CA TRP A 48 -23.67 -15.31 -8.27
C TRP A 48 -23.63 -14.71 -9.67
N SER A 49 -24.42 -13.65 -9.90
CA SER A 49 -24.36 -12.96 -11.18
C SER A 49 -23.01 -12.23 -11.34
N ARG A 50 -22.52 -12.15 -12.58
CA ARG A 50 -21.29 -11.40 -12.90
C ARG A 50 -21.35 -9.95 -12.43
N ALA A 51 -22.52 -9.31 -12.61
CA ALA A 51 -22.72 -7.92 -12.21
C ALA A 51 -22.62 -7.75 -10.69
N THR A 52 -23.26 -8.64 -9.92
CA THR A 52 -23.21 -8.59 -8.46
C THR A 52 -21.79 -8.85 -7.94
N THR A 53 -21.09 -9.84 -8.48
CA THR A 53 -19.70 -10.13 -8.05
C THR A 53 -18.74 -9.00 -8.41
N ALA A 54 -18.89 -8.41 -9.61
CA ALA A 54 -18.09 -7.24 -10.03
C ALA A 54 -18.35 -5.99 -9.17
N GLY A 55 -19.58 -5.87 -8.65
CA GLY A 55 -19.94 -4.77 -7.74
C GLY A 55 -19.08 -4.70 -6.48
N ALA A 56 -18.65 -5.84 -5.93
CA ALA A 56 -17.76 -5.88 -4.78
C ALA A 56 -16.36 -5.29 -5.11
N ILE A 57 -15.86 -5.56 -6.31
CA ILE A 57 -14.57 -5.00 -6.79
C ILE A 57 -14.70 -3.48 -6.99
N SER A 58 -15.83 -3.04 -7.59
CA SER A 58 -16.11 -1.61 -7.76
C SER A 58 -16.20 -0.89 -6.40
N LEU A 59 -16.88 -1.51 -5.43
CA LEU A 59 -16.92 -0.99 -4.06
C LEU A 59 -15.52 -0.91 -3.45
N ALA A 60 -14.68 -1.94 -3.63
CA ALA A 60 -13.31 -1.95 -3.11
C ALA A 60 -12.49 -0.76 -3.64
N ILE A 61 -12.55 -0.49 -4.95
CA ILE A 61 -11.82 0.64 -5.57
C ILE A 61 -12.33 1.98 -5.05
N ILE A 62 -13.65 2.16 -4.95
CA ILE A 62 -14.25 3.40 -4.44
C ILE A 62 -13.89 3.59 -2.96
N PHE A 63 -14.00 2.54 -2.15
CA PHE A 63 -13.72 2.60 -0.73
C PHE A 63 -12.24 2.82 -0.44
N GLU A 64 -11.35 2.17 -1.19
CA GLU A 64 -9.91 2.42 -1.14
C GLU A 64 -9.62 3.90 -1.43
N GLY A 65 -10.15 4.46 -2.53
CA GLY A 65 -10.01 5.87 -2.86
C GLY A 65 -10.49 6.80 -1.75
N ALA A 66 -11.64 6.49 -1.14
CA ALA A 66 -12.18 7.24 -0.01
C ALA A 66 -11.30 7.15 1.26
N CYS A 67 -10.56 6.04 1.44
CA CYS A 67 -9.63 5.85 2.55
C CYS A 67 -8.28 6.59 2.38
N LEU A 68 -7.89 7.01 1.17
CA LEU A 68 -6.58 7.64 0.94
C LEU A 68 -6.32 8.91 1.77
N PRO A 69 -7.26 9.85 1.92
CA PRO A 69 -7.05 11.02 2.80
C PRO A 69 -6.85 10.60 4.26
N TRP A 70 -7.56 9.57 4.71
CA TRP A 70 -7.43 9.05 6.07
C TRP A 70 -6.08 8.35 6.28
N ALA A 71 -5.60 7.60 5.28
CA ALA A 71 -4.28 6.98 5.30
C ALA A 71 -3.17 8.05 5.40
N GLY A 72 -3.29 9.17 4.66
CA GLY A 72 -2.38 10.31 4.77
C GLY A 72 -2.42 10.95 6.15
N GLY A 73 -3.60 11.28 6.66
CA GLY A 73 -3.75 11.85 8.00
C GLY A 73 -3.30 10.92 9.12
N LEU A 74 -3.43 9.61 8.93
CA LEU A 74 -3.00 8.62 9.92
C LEU A 74 -1.47 8.56 10.00
N ILE A 75 -0.77 8.59 8.85
CA ILE A 75 0.69 8.60 8.83
C ILE A 75 1.27 9.86 9.50
N ASP A 76 0.58 11.00 9.36
CA ASP A 76 0.98 12.24 10.01
C ASP A 76 0.76 12.22 11.53
N ARG A 77 -0.29 11.54 12.00
CA ARG A 77 -0.66 11.47 13.43
C ARG A 77 0.10 10.40 14.20
N ILE A 78 0.16 9.18 13.68
CA ILE A 78 0.72 8.03 14.42
C ILE A 78 2.05 7.52 13.85
N GLY A 79 2.50 8.10 12.72
CA GLY A 79 3.75 7.74 12.04
C GLY A 79 3.64 6.54 11.11
N GLY A 80 4.59 6.46 10.17
CA GLY A 80 4.58 5.46 9.09
C GLY A 80 4.60 4.01 9.59
N ARG A 81 5.40 3.71 10.62
CA ARG A 81 5.51 2.34 11.15
C ARG A 81 4.18 1.80 11.63
N LYS A 82 3.46 2.57 12.45
CA LYS A 82 2.16 2.14 13.02
C LYS A 82 1.09 2.03 11.93
N THR A 83 1.06 3.01 11.01
CA THR A 83 0.09 3.03 9.91
C THR A 83 0.24 1.82 8.99
N LEU A 84 1.47 1.51 8.55
CA LEU A 84 1.74 0.36 7.67
C LEU A 84 1.51 -0.98 8.39
N THR A 85 1.86 -1.08 9.68
CA THR A 85 1.57 -2.29 10.47
C THR A 85 0.07 -2.49 10.63
N LEU A 86 -0.68 -1.42 10.91
CA LEU A 86 -2.14 -1.47 10.99
C LEU A 86 -2.75 -1.91 9.65
N GLY A 87 -2.27 -1.36 8.54
CA GLY A 87 -2.71 -1.77 7.20
C GLY A 87 -2.47 -3.26 6.93
N GLY A 88 -1.30 -3.78 7.30
CA GLY A 88 -0.98 -5.20 7.20
C GLY A 88 -1.88 -6.09 8.06
N LEU A 89 -2.21 -5.66 9.28
CA LEU A 89 -3.14 -6.38 10.16
C LEU A 89 -4.58 -6.35 9.62
N VAL A 90 -5.04 -5.21 9.14
CA VAL A 90 -6.38 -5.08 8.51
C VAL A 90 -6.48 -5.97 7.29
N LEU A 91 -5.44 -6.04 6.45
CA LEU A 91 -5.38 -6.96 5.31
C LEU A 91 -5.41 -8.42 5.75
N PHE A 92 -4.64 -8.79 6.77
CA PHE A 92 -4.65 -10.15 7.30
C PHE A 92 -6.04 -10.56 7.77
N ILE A 93 -6.73 -9.68 8.49
CA ILE A 93 -8.10 -9.91 8.96
C ILE A 93 -9.06 -10.00 7.78
N GLY A 94 -9.03 -9.03 6.84
CA GLY A 94 -9.94 -8.98 5.70
C GLY A 94 -9.82 -10.21 4.80
N LEU A 95 -8.61 -10.56 4.40
CA LEU A 95 -8.35 -11.75 3.57
C LEU A 95 -8.57 -13.05 4.35
N GLY A 96 -8.18 -13.10 5.63
CA GLY A 96 -8.38 -14.26 6.47
C GLY A 96 -9.86 -14.60 6.63
N PHE A 97 -10.70 -13.63 6.95
CA PHE A 97 -12.15 -13.84 7.05
C PHE A 97 -12.83 -13.97 5.68
N ALA A 98 -12.23 -13.52 4.58
CA ALA A 98 -12.71 -13.81 3.25
C ALA A 98 -12.75 -15.32 2.94
N SER A 99 -11.96 -16.14 3.64
CA SER A 99 -12.01 -17.60 3.53
C SER A 99 -13.33 -18.21 4.03
N THR A 100 -14.09 -17.50 4.86
CA THR A 100 -15.35 -17.96 5.47
C THR A 100 -16.59 -17.40 4.78
N ILE A 101 -16.46 -16.78 3.61
CA ILE A 101 -17.56 -16.20 2.86
C ILE A 101 -18.60 -17.27 2.52
N SER A 102 -19.85 -17.00 2.87
CA SER A 102 -21.02 -17.83 2.53
C SER A 102 -22.12 -17.00 1.86
N SER A 103 -22.01 -15.68 1.85
CA SER A 103 -22.99 -14.77 1.24
C SER A 103 -22.31 -13.61 0.52
N ILE A 104 -23.03 -13.05 -0.45
CA ILE A 104 -22.54 -11.90 -1.23
C ILE A 104 -22.24 -10.69 -0.35
N TRP A 105 -23.02 -10.46 0.72
CA TRP A 105 -22.80 -9.35 1.64
C TRP A 105 -21.49 -9.48 2.41
N GLN A 106 -21.10 -10.69 2.80
CA GLN A 106 -19.80 -10.96 3.41
C GLN A 106 -18.66 -10.70 2.43
N PHE A 107 -18.84 -11.04 1.14
CA PHE A 107 -17.88 -10.75 0.09
C PHE A 107 -17.68 -9.24 -0.08
N TYR A 108 -18.77 -8.46 -0.13
CA TYR A 108 -18.71 -7.00 -0.16
C TYR A 108 -18.03 -6.42 1.07
N PHE A 109 -18.33 -6.96 2.25
CA PHE A 109 -17.75 -6.47 3.50
C PHE A 109 -16.25 -6.77 3.62
N TRP A 110 -15.85 -8.05 3.50
CA TRP A 110 -14.47 -8.44 3.73
C TRP A 110 -13.53 -7.99 2.62
N ILE A 111 -13.95 -8.10 1.36
CA ILE A 111 -13.14 -7.70 0.22
C ILE A 111 -13.36 -6.22 -0.13
N GLY A 112 -14.62 -5.80 -0.24
CA GLY A 112 -14.96 -4.45 -0.69
C GLY A 112 -14.63 -3.36 0.33
N ILE A 113 -14.68 -3.65 1.63
CA ILE A 113 -14.46 -2.66 2.68
C ILE A 113 -13.16 -2.94 3.45
N VAL A 114 -13.07 -4.09 4.14
CA VAL A 114 -11.97 -4.35 5.07
C VAL A 114 -10.63 -4.49 4.35
N SER A 115 -10.57 -5.33 3.30
CA SER A 115 -9.31 -5.50 2.55
C SER A 115 -8.93 -4.23 1.78
N ALA A 116 -9.91 -3.50 1.24
CA ALA A 116 -9.69 -2.22 0.57
C ALA A 116 -9.09 -1.16 1.51
N ALA A 117 -9.59 -1.06 2.76
CA ALA A 117 -8.99 -0.20 3.78
C ALA A 117 -7.53 -0.59 4.09
N GLY A 118 -7.27 -1.89 4.21
CA GLY A 118 -5.90 -2.40 4.41
C GLY A 118 -4.96 -2.03 3.26
N ILE A 119 -5.42 -2.19 2.01
CA ILE A 119 -4.65 -1.80 0.80
C ILE A 119 -4.37 -0.30 0.79
N ALA A 120 -5.35 0.55 1.13
CA ALA A 120 -5.15 2.00 1.22
C ALA A 120 -4.06 2.38 2.22
N LEU A 121 -4.01 1.70 3.37
CA LEU A 121 -3.03 1.96 4.44
C LEU A 121 -1.60 1.50 4.10
N ILE A 122 -1.42 0.46 3.28
CA ILE A 122 -0.09 0.00 2.83
C ILE A 122 0.27 0.53 1.44
N GLY A 123 -0.65 1.24 0.79
CA GLY A 123 -0.53 1.66 -0.60
C GLY A 123 0.44 2.81 -0.83
N MET A 124 0.19 3.53 -1.90
CA MET A 124 1.09 4.55 -2.40
C MET A 124 1.21 5.76 -1.47
N VAL A 125 0.09 6.27 -0.92
CA VAL A 125 0.07 7.54 -0.18
C VAL A 125 1.03 7.53 1.00
N PRO A 126 1.03 6.52 1.89
CA PRO A 126 2.02 6.41 2.96
C PRO A 126 3.47 6.38 2.46
N HIS A 127 3.73 5.69 1.35
CA HIS A 127 5.09 5.55 0.82
C HIS A 127 5.59 6.81 0.13
N VAL A 128 4.73 7.57 -0.55
CA VAL A 128 5.08 8.89 -1.08
C VAL A 128 5.51 9.80 0.05
N ALA A 129 4.77 9.87 1.15
CA ALA A 129 5.12 10.68 2.29
C ALA A 129 6.49 10.28 2.90
N ILE A 130 6.75 8.97 3.04
CA ILE A 130 8.03 8.46 3.56
C ILE A 130 9.18 8.76 2.60
N ILE A 131 9.02 8.50 1.30
CA ILE A 131 10.08 8.67 0.30
C ILE A 131 10.42 10.15 0.11
N THR A 132 9.43 11.03 -0.03
CA THR A 132 9.67 12.46 -0.25
C THR A 132 10.42 13.11 0.92
N ARG A 133 10.17 12.68 2.15
CA ARG A 133 10.90 13.14 3.34
C ARG A 133 12.36 12.68 3.38
N ASN A 134 12.64 11.47 2.87
CA ASN A 134 13.98 10.86 2.96
C ASN A 134 14.86 11.07 1.71
N PHE A 135 14.27 11.46 0.57
CA PHE A 135 14.96 11.64 -0.72
C PHE A 135 14.61 12.98 -1.38
N PRO A 136 14.97 14.13 -0.78
CA PRO A 136 14.58 15.44 -1.33
C PRO A 136 15.14 15.65 -2.76
N ASP A 137 16.40 15.24 -3.02
CA ASP A 137 17.09 15.48 -4.29
C ASP A 137 16.75 14.47 -5.40
N ARG A 138 16.28 13.27 -5.06
CA ARG A 138 16.06 12.15 -6.00
C ARG A 138 14.68 11.49 -5.81
N LYS A 139 13.70 12.26 -5.34
CA LYS A 139 12.34 11.74 -5.03
C LYS A 139 11.68 11.07 -6.25
N GLY A 140 11.84 11.64 -7.45
CA GLY A 140 11.27 11.06 -8.67
C GLY A 140 11.81 9.67 -8.99
N THR A 141 13.13 9.47 -8.92
CA THR A 141 13.77 8.16 -9.15
C THR A 141 13.35 7.15 -8.10
N ALA A 142 13.36 7.54 -6.81
CA ALA A 142 12.96 6.66 -5.72
C ALA A 142 11.50 6.23 -5.83
N LEU A 143 10.59 7.14 -6.18
CA LEU A 143 9.18 6.83 -6.44
C LEU A 143 9.01 5.95 -7.68
N GLY A 144 9.74 6.21 -8.77
CA GLY A 144 9.70 5.39 -9.97
C GLY A 144 10.09 3.94 -9.70
N ILE A 145 11.15 3.71 -8.93
CA ILE A 145 11.56 2.37 -8.51
C ILE A 145 10.47 1.72 -7.65
N ALA A 146 9.93 2.44 -6.67
CA ALA A 146 8.87 1.92 -5.81
C ALA A 146 7.62 1.51 -6.62
N TRP A 147 7.23 2.32 -7.62
CA TRP A 147 6.09 2.03 -8.51
C TRP A 147 6.30 0.81 -9.41
N ALA A 148 7.52 0.56 -9.86
CA ALA A 148 7.83 -0.62 -10.67
C ALA A 148 7.48 -1.93 -9.93
N GLY A 149 7.47 -1.91 -8.60
CA GLY A 149 6.98 -3.02 -7.77
C GLY A 149 5.58 -3.47 -8.13
N GLY A 150 4.70 -2.54 -8.53
CA GLY A 150 3.31 -2.88 -8.87
C GLY A 150 3.18 -3.91 -10.00
N GLY A 151 3.99 -3.78 -11.05
CA GLY A 151 4.05 -4.77 -12.14
C GLY A 151 4.54 -6.13 -11.65
N VAL A 152 5.61 -6.14 -10.86
CA VAL A 152 6.18 -7.36 -10.27
C VAL A 152 5.15 -8.06 -9.38
N GLY A 153 4.40 -7.30 -8.57
CA GLY A 153 3.36 -7.85 -7.71
C GLY A 153 2.27 -8.59 -8.48
N ILE A 154 1.78 -8.01 -9.57
CA ILE A 154 0.76 -8.65 -10.42
C ILE A 154 1.32 -9.94 -11.04
N VAL A 155 2.53 -9.88 -11.62
CA VAL A 155 3.16 -11.04 -12.29
C VAL A 155 3.41 -12.20 -11.32
N LEU A 156 3.70 -11.93 -10.06
CA LEU A 156 3.97 -12.97 -9.06
C LEU A 156 2.71 -13.45 -8.33
N LEU A 157 1.88 -12.52 -7.81
CA LEU A 157 0.76 -12.91 -6.96
C LEU A 157 -0.41 -13.53 -7.73
N VAL A 158 -0.67 -13.11 -8.96
CA VAL A 158 -1.79 -13.64 -9.75
C VAL A 158 -1.60 -15.13 -10.05
N PRO A 159 -0.47 -15.58 -10.63
CA PRO A 159 -0.25 -17.01 -10.87
C PRO A 159 -0.17 -17.83 -9.59
N VAL A 160 0.45 -17.30 -8.53
CA VAL A 160 0.52 -18.00 -7.23
C VAL A 160 -0.89 -18.20 -6.68
N THR A 161 -1.73 -17.19 -6.73
CA THR A 161 -3.12 -17.29 -6.27
C THR A 161 -3.93 -18.29 -7.12
N GLN A 162 -3.76 -18.27 -8.45
CA GLN A 162 -4.41 -19.26 -9.32
C GLN A 162 -4.01 -20.69 -8.95
N LEU A 163 -2.70 -20.96 -8.79
CA LEU A 163 -2.21 -22.26 -8.37
C LEU A 163 -2.76 -22.70 -7.02
N MET A 164 -2.94 -21.78 -6.09
CA MET A 164 -3.54 -22.08 -4.77
C MET A 164 -5.01 -22.44 -4.91
N ILE A 165 -5.76 -21.72 -5.74
CA ILE A 165 -7.19 -22.01 -6.00
C ILE A 165 -7.34 -23.36 -6.69
N ASP A 166 -6.52 -23.65 -7.70
CA ASP A 166 -6.58 -24.91 -8.45
C ASP A 166 -6.28 -26.13 -7.56
N LYS A 167 -5.35 -25.98 -6.58
CA LYS A 167 -4.93 -27.09 -5.72
C LYS A 167 -5.82 -27.26 -4.49
N TRP A 168 -6.23 -26.18 -3.87
CA TRP A 168 -6.87 -26.20 -2.53
C TRP A 168 -8.25 -25.55 -2.51
N GLY A 169 -8.68 -24.92 -3.60
CA GLY A 169 -9.90 -24.16 -3.67
C GLY A 169 -9.75 -22.71 -3.18
N TRP A 170 -10.79 -21.92 -3.38
CA TRP A 170 -10.77 -20.47 -3.11
C TRP A 170 -10.61 -20.12 -1.62
N SER A 171 -11.23 -20.89 -0.71
CA SER A 171 -11.21 -20.60 0.73
C SER A 171 -9.80 -20.73 1.33
N PRO A 172 -9.06 -21.84 1.18
CA PRO A 172 -7.66 -21.93 1.62
C PRO A 172 -6.73 -20.97 0.87
N ALA A 173 -7.04 -20.62 -0.39
CA ALA A 173 -6.26 -19.64 -1.14
C ALA A 173 -6.31 -18.24 -0.49
N TYR A 174 -7.46 -17.81 0.05
CA TYR A 174 -7.56 -16.57 0.83
C TYR A 174 -6.71 -16.62 2.10
N ILE A 175 -6.69 -17.73 2.84
CA ILE A 175 -5.85 -17.89 4.04
C ILE A 175 -4.37 -17.80 3.67
N GLY A 176 -3.96 -18.52 2.62
CA GLY A 176 -2.58 -18.47 2.14
C GLY A 176 -2.17 -17.07 1.68
N LEU A 177 -3.06 -16.37 0.97
CA LEU A 177 -2.83 -15.01 0.53
C LEU A 177 -2.74 -14.04 1.72
N ALA A 178 -3.58 -14.21 2.74
CA ALA A 178 -3.50 -13.45 4.00
C ALA A 178 -2.15 -13.66 4.70
N ALA A 179 -1.68 -14.90 4.78
CA ALA A 179 -0.39 -15.24 5.39
C ALA A 179 0.79 -14.64 4.60
N ILE A 180 0.80 -14.83 3.28
CA ILE A 180 1.86 -14.30 2.39
C ILE A 180 1.92 -12.78 2.49
N THR A 181 0.79 -12.09 2.36
CA THR A 181 0.75 -10.62 2.39
C THR A 181 1.14 -10.07 3.75
N SER A 182 0.69 -10.69 4.84
CA SER A 182 1.08 -10.30 6.20
C SER A 182 2.59 -10.47 6.44
N LEU A 183 3.16 -11.57 5.98
CA LEU A 183 4.60 -11.85 6.09
C LEU A 183 5.43 -10.85 5.26
N LEU A 184 4.95 -10.45 4.09
CA LEU A 184 5.62 -9.49 3.24
C LEU A 184 5.46 -8.04 3.70
N VAL A 185 4.41 -7.72 4.46
CA VAL A 185 4.15 -6.36 4.94
C VAL A 185 4.68 -6.12 6.35
N ILE A 186 4.27 -6.92 7.33
CA ILE A 186 4.52 -6.61 8.74
C ILE A 186 6.00 -6.73 9.14
N PRO A 187 6.72 -7.84 8.90
CA PRO A 187 8.11 -7.96 9.34
C PRO A 187 9.05 -6.93 8.71
N PRO A 188 8.97 -6.61 7.39
CA PRO A 188 9.82 -5.58 6.80
C PRO A 188 9.55 -4.19 7.38
N VAL A 189 8.30 -3.84 7.69
CA VAL A 189 7.97 -2.58 8.38
C VAL A 189 8.65 -2.50 9.72
N LEU A 190 8.55 -3.58 10.50
CA LEU A 190 9.13 -3.63 11.85
C LEU A 190 10.66 -3.57 11.83
N TYR A 191 11.29 -4.05 10.75
CA TYR A 191 12.74 -4.05 10.59
C TYR A 191 13.28 -2.71 10.06
N PHE A 192 12.70 -2.17 9.00
CA PHE A 192 13.22 -0.99 8.31
C PHE A 192 12.75 0.35 8.90
N LEU A 193 11.55 0.41 9.53
CA LEU A 193 11.08 1.66 10.12
C LEU A 193 11.37 1.69 11.63
N PRO A 194 12.14 2.70 12.11
CA PRO A 194 12.40 2.90 13.54
C PRO A 194 11.10 3.16 14.32
N ARG A 195 11.11 2.85 15.63
CA ARG A 195 9.96 3.13 16.52
C ARG A 195 9.64 4.61 16.65
N ASP A 196 10.68 5.45 16.50
CA ASP A 196 10.63 6.91 16.69
C ASP A 196 10.61 7.69 15.36
N ALA A 197 10.22 7.05 14.24
CA ALA A 197 9.95 7.79 13.00
C ALA A 197 8.71 8.69 13.27
N GLN A 198 9.03 9.86 13.83
CA GLN A 198 8.10 10.88 14.32
C GLN A 198 7.01 11.18 13.30
N ALA A 199 5.80 11.33 13.79
CA ALA A 199 4.79 12.16 13.16
C ALA A 199 5.47 13.48 12.75
N GLY A 200 5.80 13.62 11.46
CA GLY A 200 6.49 14.79 10.96
C GLY A 200 5.58 16.00 11.07
N GLU A 201 6.19 17.17 11.16
CA GLU A 201 5.46 18.45 11.12
C GLU A 201 4.45 18.45 9.96
N PRO A 202 3.22 18.96 10.20
CA PRO A 202 2.16 18.94 9.20
C PRO A 202 2.62 19.62 7.91
N GLN A 203 2.34 19.02 6.75
CA GLN A 203 2.67 19.56 5.42
C GLN A 203 2.17 21.01 5.21
N ALA A 204 1.20 21.46 5.99
CA ALA A 204 0.71 22.84 6.01
C ALA A 204 1.80 23.88 6.32
N GLN A 205 2.82 23.53 7.10
CA GLN A 205 3.91 24.45 7.42
C GLN A 205 4.98 24.51 6.32
N GLN A 206 5.18 23.41 5.57
CA GLN A 206 6.09 23.41 4.42
C GLN A 206 5.49 24.15 3.23
N ALA A 207 4.19 23.98 2.96
CA ALA A 207 3.48 24.74 1.91
C ALA A 207 3.52 26.25 2.18
N SER A 208 3.36 26.67 3.44
CA SER A 208 3.42 28.09 3.82
C SER A 208 4.83 28.69 3.80
N SER A 209 5.88 27.89 3.99
CA SER A 209 7.27 28.34 3.86
C SER A 209 7.72 28.40 2.39
N ASP A 210 7.28 27.46 1.56
CA ASP A 210 7.53 27.48 0.12
C ASP A 210 6.76 28.62 -0.56
N GLU A 211 5.53 28.90 -0.15
CA GLU A 211 4.74 30.02 -0.66
C GLU A 211 5.35 31.39 -0.27
N LYS A 212 5.93 31.52 0.92
CA LYS A 212 6.68 32.71 1.31
C LYS A 212 7.98 32.90 0.53
N ASN A 213 8.68 31.83 0.20
CA ASN A 213 9.91 31.87 -0.60
C ASN A 213 9.64 32.14 -2.08
N VAL A 214 8.45 31.77 -2.61
CA VAL A 214 8.06 32.05 -4.00
C VAL A 214 7.59 33.48 -4.20
N VAL A 215 6.99 34.11 -3.17
CA VAL A 215 6.54 35.50 -3.21
C VAL A 215 7.70 36.50 -3.22
N ASP A 216 8.89 36.10 -2.74
CA ASP A 216 10.09 36.94 -2.74
C ASP A 216 10.92 36.87 -4.04
N THR A 217 10.54 36.01 -4.99
CA THR A 217 11.08 36.04 -6.37
C THR A 217 10.23 36.98 -7.22
N ASP A 218 10.64 38.22 -7.19
CA ASP A 218 10.11 39.37 -7.94
C ASP A 218 9.95 39.07 -9.45
N TRP A 219 8.73 38.78 -9.87
CA TRP A 219 8.34 38.73 -11.27
C TRP A 219 8.15 40.19 -11.78
N THR A 220 9.20 40.98 -11.73
CA THR A 220 9.22 42.24 -12.47
C THR A 220 9.28 41.92 -13.96
N VAL A 221 8.12 41.85 -14.56
CA VAL A 221 7.97 41.97 -16.02
C VAL A 221 8.49 43.33 -16.39
N LYS A 222 9.74 43.43 -16.86
CA LYS A 222 10.24 44.60 -17.57
C LYS A 222 9.39 44.74 -18.84
N ARG A 223 8.46 45.67 -18.82
CA ARG A 223 7.80 46.16 -20.05
C ARG A 223 8.90 46.83 -20.87
N ALA A 224 9.24 46.24 -22.02
CA ALA A 224 9.85 46.93 -23.16
C ALA A 224 8.76 47.45 -24.05
#